data_e5521c0f061c184f1920bcff5749892a
#
_entry.id   e5521c0f061c184f1920bcff5749892a
#
_cell.length_a   1.000
_cell.length_b   1.000
_cell.length_c   1.000
_cell.angle_alpha   90.00
_cell.angle_beta   90.00
_cell.angle_gamma   90.00
#
_symmetry.space_group_name_H-M   'P 1'
#
loop_
_entity.id
_entity.type
_entity.pdbx_description
1 polymer ?
#
loop_
_entity_poly.entity_id
_entity_poly.type
_entity_poly.pdbx_seq_one_letter_code
_entity_poly.pdbx_strand_id
1 'polypeptide(L)'
;MHTGHTPVLLAETISALSVKPGGRYIDGTFGRGGHSREIARRGGTVLGIDRDPAAVAAAGGINVVLGLHGDMEKIARERGWEFVDGVLLDLGVSSPQLDEADRGFSFMREGPLDMRMGRSGGVTAADIVNGWDADELERIFRDFGEEPQSRRVARAIVSRREAKGPFDTTASLADFISSLKGRRGARHPATRVFQALRMAVNDETGELERALAAGMRLLAPGGRFAVISFESVTDRIVKRFFAAHVGRMVSLQGGGCEWSGEPPRAVAVMRGAVKPGEEESAANPRARSAKLRAIEKV
;
A
#
# COMPACT_ATOMS: atom_id res chain seq x y z
N MET A 1 28.56 -2.80 -1.04
CA MET A 1 28.04 -3.65 0.04
C MET A 1 26.51 -3.52 0.02
N HIS A 2 25.80 -4.59 -0.35
CA HIS A 2 24.36 -4.60 -0.34
C HIS A 2 23.88 -4.59 1.12
N THR A 3 23.37 -3.48 1.58
CA THR A 3 22.62 -3.42 2.83
C THR A 3 21.32 -4.18 2.59
N GLY A 4 21.24 -5.36 3.23
CA GLY A 4 20.31 -6.43 2.90
C GLY A 4 18.83 -6.12 3.23
N HIS A 5 18.16 -5.36 2.39
CA HIS A 5 16.72 -5.30 2.38
C HIS A 5 16.19 -6.38 1.43
N THR A 6 15.75 -7.49 1.99
CA THR A 6 15.04 -8.54 1.23
C THR A 6 13.60 -8.06 1.00
N PRO A 7 13.14 -8.03 -0.27
CA PRO A 7 11.74 -7.71 -0.57
C PRO A 7 10.79 -8.70 0.12
N VAL A 8 9.66 -8.20 0.61
CA VAL A 8 8.67 -9.02 1.30
C VAL A 8 7.98 -9.96 0.30
N LEU A 9 7.84 -11.25 0.67
CA LEU A 9 7.18 -12.26 -0.16
C LEU A 9 7.74 -12.34 -1.59
N LEU A 10 9.09 -12.17 -1.75
CA LEU A 10 9.70 -12.10 -3.07
C LEU A 10 9.44 -13.35 -3.92
N ALA A 11 9.68 -14.53 -3.39
CA ALA A 11 9.54 -15.79 -4.11
C ALA A 11 8.07 -16.03 -4.52
N GLU A 12 7.16 -15.79 -3.59
CA GLU A 12 5.72 -15.96 -3.77
C GLU A 12 5.17 -14.98 -4.80
N THR A 13 5.63 -13.72 -4.76
CA THR A 13 5.22 -12.66 -5.71
C THR A 13 5.68 -12.98 -7.12
N ILE A 14 6.94 -13.40 -7.28
CA ILE A 14 7.48 -13.77 -8.59
C ILE A 14 6.79 -15.03 -9.14
N SER A 15 6.49 -15.99 -8.28
CA SER A 15 5.70 -17.18 -8.66
C SER A 15 4.28 -16.79 -9.08
N ALA A 16 3.63 -15.91 -8.31
CA ALA A 16 2.29 -15.42 -8.61
C ALA A 16 2.24 -14.67 -9.95
N LEU A 17 3.23 -13.83 -10.27
CA LEU A 17 3.34 -13.10 -11.53
C LEU A 17 3.66 -14.02 -12.72
N SER A 18 4.18 -15.24 -12.49
CA SER A 18 4.61 -16.17 -13.57
C SER A 18 5.48 -15.48 -14.62
N VAL A 19 6.57 -14.87 -14.17
CA VAL A 19 7.44 -14.04 -15.02
C VAL A 19 7.96 -14.82 -16.22
N LYS A 20 7.73 -14.24 -17.42
CA LYS A 20 8.14 -14.81 -18.71
C LYS A 20 9.30 -13.98 -19.31
N PRO A 21 10.30 -14.63 -19.92
CA PRO A 21 11.30 -13.91 -20.73
C PRO A 21 10.62 -13.09 -21.84
N GLY A 22 11.04 -11.83 -22.00
CA GLY A 22 10.46 -10.90 -22.96
C GLY A 22 9.12 -10.29 -22.56
N GLY A 23 8.50 -10.76 -21.45
CA GLY A 23 7.25 -10.20 -20.93
C GLY A 23 7.43 -8.78 -20.40
N ARG A 24 6.35 -8.01 -20.42
CA ARG A 24 6.28 -6.62 -19.91
C ARG A 24 5.61 -6.56 -18.57
N TYR A 25 6.25 -5.92 -17.58
CA TYR A 25 5.76 -5.85 -16.21
C TYR A 25 5.76 -4.41 -15.71
N ILE A 26 4.70 -4.01 -15.00
CA ILE A 26 4.66 -2.75 -14.25
C ILE A 26 4.85 -3.07 -12.77
N ASP A 27 5.82 -2.42 -12.16
CA ASP A 27 5.96 -2.32 -10.69
C ASP A 27 5.51 -0.92 -10.29
N GLY A 28 4.26 -0.81 -9.82
CA GLY A 28 3.64 0.48 -9.47
C GLY A 28 4.13 1.06 -8.15
N THR A 29 4.98 0.33 -7.42
CA THR A 29 5.53 0.69 -6.11
C THR A 29 7.00 0.30 -6.05
N PHE A 30 7.81 0.91 -6.92
CA PHE A 30 9.18 0.47 -7.18
C PHE A 30 10.06 0.41 -5.93
N GLY A 31 9.95 1.40 -5.03
CA GLY A 31 10.70 1.48 -3.78
C GLY A 31 12.20 1.35 -3.98
N ARG A 32 12.78 0.26 -3.50
CA ARG A 32 14.21 -0.08 -3.73
C ARG A 32 14.43 -1.03 -4.91
N GLY A 33 13.38 -1.35 -5.66
CA GLY A 33 13.43 -2.17 -6.87
C GLY A 33 13.78 -3.63 -6.65
N GLY A 34 13.51 -4.17 -5.47
CA GLY A 34 13.86 -5.56 -5.18
C GLY A 34 13.08 -6.55 -6.04
N HIS A 35 11.77 -6.42 -6.10
CA HIS A 35 10.90 -7.21 -6.98
C HIS A 35 11.24 -6.95 -8.45
N SER A 36 11.38 -5.68 -8.85
CA SER A 36 11.72 -5.28 -10.21
C SER A 36 13.01 -5.90 -10.71
N ARG A 37 14.08 -5.92 -9.89
CA ARG A 37 15.35 -6.58 -10.26
C ARG A 37 15.19 -8.09 -10.44
N GLU A 38 14.39 -8.75 -9.62
CA GLU A 38 14.14 -10.19 -9.80
C GLU A 38 13.32 -10.49 -11.05
N ILE A 39 12.33 -9.66 -11.39
CA ILE A 39 11.59 -9.76 -12.65
C ILE A 39 12.55 -9.59 -13.84
N ALA A 40 13.42 -8.57 -13.81
CA ALA A 40 14.40 -8.34 -14.85
C ALA A 40 15.41 -9.49 -14.97
N ARG A 41 15.89 -10.05 -13.84
CA ARG A 41 16.78 -11.22 -13.82
C ARG A 41 16.17 -12.46 -14.49
N ARG A 42 14.84 -12.57 -14.48
CA ARG A 42 14.09 -13.64 -15.18
C ARG A 42 13.77 -13.30 -16.63
N GLY A 43 14.32 -12.21 -17.16
CA GLY A 43 14.17 -11.79 -18.55
C GLY A 43 12.92 -10.95 -18.83
N GLY A 44 12.18 -10.52 -17.81
CA GLY A 44 11.08 -9.58 -17.97
C GLY A 44 11.56 -8.14 -18.14
N THR A 45 10.85 -7.35 -18.95
CA THR A 45 11.06 -5.91 -19.07
C THR A 45 10.19 -5.20 -18.05
N VAL A 46 10.79 -4.35 -17.20
CA VAL A 46 10.08 -3.68 -16.10
C VAL A 46 9.97 -2.19 -16.35
N LEU A 47 8.76 -1.66 -16.16
CA LEU A 47 8.49 -0.25 -15.97
C LEU A 47 8.16 -0.03 -14.49
N GLY A 48 9.09 0.58 -13.75
CA GLY A 48 8.89 0.97 -12.36
C GLY A 48 8.18 2.32 -12.28
N ILE A 49 7.27 2.47 -11.32
CA ILE A 49 6.64 3.75 -10.99
C ILE A 49 6.79 3.97 -9.50
N ASP A 50 7.21 5.17 -9.10
CA ASP A 50 7.21 5.56 -7.69
C ASP A 50 6.95 7.06 -7.56
N ARG A 51 6.28 7.43 -6.49
CA ARG A 51 6.01 8.84 -6.15
C ARG A 51 7.15 9.49 -5.35
N ASP A 52 8.10 8.69 -4.84
CA ASP A 52 9.26 9.18 -4.10
C ASP A 52 10.44 9.37 -5.04
N PRO A 53 10.95 10.63 -5.21
CA PRO A 53 12.13 10.88 -6.04
C PRO A 53 13.37 10.07 -5.61
N ALA A 54 13.47 9.72 -4.31
CA ALA A 54 14.58 8.90 -3.82
C ALA A 54 14.52 7.45 -4.34
N ALA A 55 13.31 6.92 -4.54
CA ALA A 55 13.12 5.61 -5.17
C ALA A 55 13.55 5.64 -6.63
N VAL A 56 13.16 6.69 -7.37
CA VAL A 56 13.56 6.87 -8.79
C VAL A 56 15.08 7.00 -8.93
N ALA A 57 15.73 7.76 -8.04
CA ALA A 57 17.19 7.88 -8.02
C ALA A 57 17.91 6.54 -7.75
N ALA A 58 17.25 5.60 -7.06
CA ALA A 58 17.77 4.27 -6.76
C ALA A 58 17.52 3.21 -7.85
N ALA A 59 17.08 3.61 -9.04
CA ALA A 59 16.61 2.74 -10.14
C ALA A 59 17.62 1.65 -10.58
N GLY A 60 18.93 1.98 -10.57
CA GLY A 60 19.98 0.97 -10.82
C GLY A 60 19.87 0.28 -12.19
N GLY A 61 19.53 1.04 -13.25
CA GLY A 61 19.40 0.54 -14.62
C GLY A 61 18.01 0.02 -15.01
N ILE A 62 17.04 0.01 -14.10
CA ILE A 62 15.63 -0.25 -14.42
C ILE A 62 14.98 1.06 -14.89
N ASN A 63 14.08 0.99 -15.87
CA ASN A 63 13.31 2.13 -16.31
C ASN A 63 12.26 2.49 -15.25
N VAL A 64 12.51 3.57 -14.49
CA VAL A 64 11.64 4.04 -13.39
C VAL A 64 11.15 5.45 -13.67
N VAL A 65 9.89 5.70 -13.38
CA VAL A 65 9.20 6.98 -13.59
C VAL A 65 8.75 7.54 -12.27
N LEU A 66 8.98 8.83 -12.06
CA LEU A 66 8.34 9.58 -10.98
C LEU A 66 6.86 9.77 -11.31
N GLY A 67 5.98 9.18 -10.51
CA GLY A 67 4.54 9.24 -10.76
C GLY A 67 3.74 8.48 -9.71
N LEU A 68 2.42 8.54 -9.84
CA LEU A 68 1.48 7.82 -9.01
C LEU A 68 1.12 6.47 -9.66
N HIS A 69 1.00 5.41 -8.87
CA HIS A 69 0.58 4.11 -9.39
C HIS A 69 -0.86 4.13 -9.93
N GLY A 70 -1.70 5.06 -9.48
CA GLY A 70 -3.01 5.30 -10.08
C GLY A 70 -2.96 5.76 -11.53
N ASP A 71 -1.87 6.37 -11.96
CA ASP A 71 -1.65 6.86 -13.33
C ASP A 71 -0.94 5.83 -14.23
N MET A 72 -0.75 4.58 -13.77
CA MET A 72 0.06 3.57 -14.48
C MET A 72 -0.39 3.32 -15.92
N GLU A 73 -1.69 3.41 -16.20
CA GLU A 73 -2.21 3.22 -17.56
C GLU A 73 -1.74 4.34 -18.51
N LYS A 74 -1.85 5.59 -18.07
CA LYS A 74 -1.37 6.75 -18.82
C LYS A 74 0.14 6.66 -19.05
N ILE A 75 0.90 6.39 -17.97
CA ILE A 75 2.35 6.27 -18.01
C ILE A 75 2.81 5.16 -18.96
N ALA A 76 2.14 4.00 -18.97
CA ALA A 76 2.43 2.88 -19.86
C ALA A 76 2.15 3.22 -21.32
N ARG A 77 0.97 3.80 -21.62
CA ARG A 77 0.57 4.20 -22.99
C ARG A 77 1.49 5.25 -23.60
N GLU A 78 1.94 6.23 -22.81
CA GLU A 78 2.92 7.24 -23.23
C GLU A 78 4.27 6.61 -23.65
N ARG A 79 4.54 5.36 -23.26
CA ARG A 79 5.73 4.56 -23.61
C ARG A 79 5.45 3.49 -24.65
N GLY A 80 4.29 3.52 -25.28
CA GLY A 80 3.89 2.55 -26.30
C GLY A 80 3.54 1.16 -25.72
N TRP A 81 3.21 1.08 -24.42
CA TRP A 81 2.76 -0.15 -23.79
C TRP A 81 1.24 -0.17 -23.74
N GLU A 82 0.61 -0.84 -24.69
CA GLU A 82 -0.85 -1.01 -24.71
C GLU A 82 -1.30 -2.09 -23.74
N PHE A 83 -0.50 -3.16 -23.62
CA PHE A 83 -0.75 -4.28 -22.73
C PHE A 83 0.53 -4.70 -22.01
N VAL A 84 0.35 -5.34 -20.84
CA VAL A 84 1.42 -5.90 -20.01
C VAL A 84 1.07 -7.33 -19.57
N ASP A 85 2.12 -8.13 -19.33
CA ASP A 85 1.99 -9.51 -18.84
C ASP A 85 1.79 -9.57 -17.33
N GLY A 86 2.17 -8.51 -16.62
CA GLY A 86 1.95 -8.47 -15.18
C GLY A 86 2.01 -7.07 -14.58
N VAL A 87 1.28 -6.92 -13.48
CA VAL A 87 1.27 -5.72 -12.63
C VAL A 87 1.56 -6.14 -11.20
N LEU A 88 2.44 -5.41 -10.55
CA LEU A 88 2.78 -5.54 -9.13
C LEU A 88 2.48 -4.24 -8.38
N LEU A 89 1.86 -4.37 -7.22
CA LEU A 89 1.79 -3.34 -6.20
C LEU A 89 2.28 -3.92 -4.87
N ASP A 90 3.32 -3.34 -4.30
CA ASP A 90 3.81 -3.61 -2.93
C ASP A 90 3.48 -2.39 -2.07
N LEU A 91 2.26 -2.43 -1.47
CA LEU A 91 1.65 -1.26 -0.84
C LEU A 91 2.27 -0.98 0.54
N GLY A 92 2.28 0.30 0.92
CA GLY A 92 2.74 0.74 2.23
C GLY A 92 3.94 1.66 2.13
N VAL A 93 4.72 1.72 3.21
CA VAL A 93 5.90 2.59 3.33
C VAL A 93 7.19 1.82 3.11
N SER A 94 8.13 2.44 2.41
CA SER A 94 9.46 1.88 2.25
C SER A 94 10.28 1.99 3.54
N SER A 95 11.27 1.11 3.71
CA SER A 95 12.14 1.16 4.90
C SER A 95 12.82 2.51 5.10
N PRO A 96 13.37 3.19 4.07
CA PRO A 96 13.92 4.54 4.24
C PRO A 96 12.91 5.55 4.78
N GLN A 97 11.66 5.51 4.31
CA GLN A 97 10.62 6.43 4.81
C GLN A 97 10.37 6.26 6.31
N LEU A 98 10.47 5.03 6.83
CA LEU A 98 10.35 4.76 8.28
C LEU A 98 11.62 5.08 9.06
N ASP A 99 12.80 4.93 8.46
CA ASP A 99 14.09 5.04 9.12
C ASP A 99 14.60 6.50 9.14
N GLU A 100 14.17 7.35 8.20
CA GLU A 100 14.48 8.78 8.12
C GLU A 100 13.50 9.59 8.99
N ALA A 101 13.98 10.11 10.12
CA ALA A 101 13.15 10.85 11.07
C ALA A 101 12.50 12.11 10.49
N ASP A 102 13.20 12.79 9.56
CA ASP A 102 12.73 14.00 8.88
C ASP A 102 11.53 13.75 7.92
N ARG A 103 11.22 12.50 7.61
CA ARG A 103 10.05 12.11 6.83
C ARG A 103 8.76 12.06 7.67
N GLY A 104 8.85 11.95 8.99
CA GLY A 104 7.71 11.98 9.91
C GLY A 104 6.80 10.74 9.91
N PHE A 105 7.18 9.63 9.28
CA PHE A 105 6.38 8.39 9.25
C PHE A 105 6.41 7.60 10.56
N SER A 106 7.46 7.79 11.35
CA SER A 106 7.66 7.05 12.60
C SER A 106 7.63 7.99 13.81
N PHE A 107 7.02 7.53 14.89
CA PHE A 107 7.08 8.19 16.19
C PHE A 107 8.14 7.60 17.12
N MET A 108 8.89 6.60 16.65
CA MET A 108 10.02 6.02 17.40
C MET A 108 11.25 6.93 17.39
N ARG A 109 11.29 7.86 16.46
CA ARG A 109 12.27 8.95 16.36
C ARG A 109 11.51 10.24 16.17
N GLU A 110 11.92 11.29 16.87
CA GLU A 110 11.30 12.59 16.73
C GLU A 110 11.62 13.20 15.36
N GLY A 111 10.57 13.70 14.71
CA GLY A 111 10.64 14.36 13.42
C GLY A 111 9.42 15.24 13.19
N PRO A 112 9.36 16.01 12.09
CA PRO A 112 8.21 16.81 11.74
C PRO A 112 7.00 15.92 11.44
N LEU A 113 5.79 16.41 11.65
CA LEU A 113 4.55 15.76 11.23
C LEU A 113 4.31 15.96 9.72
N ASP A 114 5.19 15.41 8.87
CA ASP A 114 5.08 15.53 7.41
C ASP A 114 4.27 14.37 6.81
N MET A 115 4.78 13.16 6.80
CA MET A 115 4.22 11.92 6.27
C MET A 115 3.95 11.90 4.75
N ARG A 116 4.40 12.88 3.97
CA ARG A 116 4.27 12.84 2.51
C ARG A 116 5.26 11.86 1.91
N MET A 117 4.80 10.92 1.10
CA MET A 117 5.67 9.99 0.36
C MET A 117 6.43 10.71 -0.76
N GLY A 118 5.75 11.58 -1.52
CA GLY A 118 6.38 12.54 -2.45
C GLY A 118 6.69 13.85 -1.72
N ARG A 119 7.88 14.43 -1.93
CA ARG A 119 8.30 15.65 -1.20
C ARG A 119 7.74 16.96 -1.77
N SER A 120 7.11 16.96 -2.93
CA SER A 120 6.62 18.16 -3.60
C SER A 120 5.11 18.36 -3.42
N GLY A 121 4.74 19.42 -2.71
CA GLY A 121 3.32 19.83 -2.57
C GLY A 121 2.49 18.90 -1.68
N GLY A 122 1.19 19.20 -1.61
CA GLY A 122 0.21 18.43 -0.85
C GLY A 122 0.15 18.77 0.64
N VAL A 123 -0.85 18.19 1.32
CA VAL A 123 -1.14 18.39 2.74
C VAL A 123 -0.19 17.54 3.56
N THR A 124 0.34 18.07 4.65
CA THR A 124 1.16 17.33 5.63
C THR A 124 0.27 16.74 6.74
N ALA A 125 0.83 15.82 7.52
CA ALA A 125 0.15 15.33 8.73
C ALA A 125 -0.06 16.47 9.75
N ALA A 126 0.83 17.46 9.80
CA ALA A 126 0.67 18.66 10.62
C ALA A 126 -0.55 19.48 10.19
N ASP A 127 -0.74 19.69 8.88
CA ASP A 127 -1.91 20.42 8.36
C ASP A 127 -3.22 19.72 8.74
N ILE A 128 -3.26 18.39 8.63
CA ILE A 128 -4.42 17.58 9.01
C ILE A 128 -4.68 17.70 10.52
N VAL A 129 -3.69 17.41 11.36
CA VAL A 129 -3.84 17.37 12.83
C VAL A 129 -4.18 18.75 13.40
N ASN A 130 -3.60 19.81 12.83
CA ASN A 130 -3.77 21.16 13.34
C ASN A 130 -4.90 21.96 12.65
N GLY A 131 -5.33 21.56 11.45
CA GLY A 131 -6.29 22.29 10.64
C GLY A 131 -7.69 21.67 10.59
N TRP A 132 -7.79 20.34 10.48
CA TRP A 132 -9.07 19.68 10.28
C TRP A 132 -9.95 19.71 11.53
N ASP A 133 -11.26 19.68 11.36
CA ASP A 133 -12.21 19.62 12.46
C ASP A 133 -12.28 18.21 13.11
N ALA A 134 -13.03 18.11 14.21
CA ALA A 134 -13.11 16.85 14.96
C ALA A 134 -13.82 15.73 14.17
N ASP A 135 -14.78 16.06 13.33
CA ASP A 135 -15.54 15.06 12.58
C ASP A 135 -14.72 14.54 11.38
N GLU A 136 -13.94 15.40 10.75
CA GLU A 136 -12.96 15.00 9.71
C GLU A 136 -11.88 14.09 10.27
N LEU A 137 -11.30 14.45 11.42
CA LEU A 137 -10.30 13.62 12.11
C LEU A 137 -10.92 12.29 12.56
N GLU A 138 -12.14 12.29 13.15
CA GLU A 138 -12.83 11.07 13.55
C GLU A 138 -13.00 10.13 12.36
N ARG A 139 -13.41 10.65 11.20
CA ARG A 139 -13.63 9.88 9.98
C ARG A 139 -12.36 9.14 9.56
N ILE A 140 -11.23 9.85 9.41
CA ILE A 140 -9.99 9.17 8.98
C ILE A 140 -9.47 8.20 10.04
N PHE A 141 -9.58 8.51 11.32
CA PHE A 141 -9.14 7.60 12.38
C PHE A 141 -9.98 6.32 12.42
N ARG A 142 -11.29 6.42 12.15
CA ARG A 142 -12.19 5.27 12.06
C ARG A 142 -11.95 4.48 10.78
N ASP A 143 -11.93 5.13 9.62
CA ASP A 143 -12.00 4.49 8.32
C ASP A 143 -10.62 3.98 7.86
N PHE A 144 -9.55 4.72 8.12
CA PHE A 144 -8.18 4.35 7.73
C PHE A 144 -7.36 3.73 8.87
N GLY A 145 -7.57 4.21 10.11
CA GLY A 145 -6.86 3.70 11.28
C GLY A 145 -7.53 2.51 11.94
N GLU A 146 -8.80 2.26 11.66
CA GLU A 146 -9.64 1.30 12.39
C GLU A 146 -9.52 1.54 13.92
N GLU A 147 -9.48 2.82 14.33
CA GLU A 147 -9.30 3.25 15.72
C GLU A 147 -10.64 3.16 16.47
N PRO A 148 -10.78 2.27 17.48
CA PRO A 148 -12.05 2.11 18.21
C PRO A 148 -12.46 3.35 19.00
N GLN A 149 -11.50 4.20 19.36
CA GLN A 149 -11.75 5.43 20.11
C GLN A 149 -11.62 6.67 19.20
N SER A 150 -11.87 6.54 17.88
CA SER A 150 -11.70 7.59 16.86
C SER A 150 -12.28 8.93 17.29
N ARG A 151 -13.54 8.96 17.72
CA ARG A 151 -14.24 10.17 18.17
C ARG A 151 -13.59 10.81 19.40
N ARG A 152 -13.19 9.99 20.40
CA ARG A 152 -12.54 10.50 21.61
C ARG A 152 -11.18 11.10 21.29
N VAL A 153 -10.39 10.41 20.44
CA VAL A 153 -9.06 10.86 20.04
C VAL A 153 -9.15 12.15 19.23
N ALA A 154 -10.07 12.22 18.25
CA ALA A 154 -10.27 13.40 17.42
C ALA A 154 -10.62 14.65 18.25
N ARG A 155 -11.64 14.56 19.10
CA ARG A 155 -12.03 15.66 20.00
C ARG A 155 -10.92 16.09 20.95
N ALA A 156 -10.17 15.13 21.50
CA ALA A 156 -9.06 15.43 22.39
C ALA A 156 -7.91 16.16 21.67
N ILE A 157 -7.61 15.79 20.44
CA ILE A 157 -6.62 16.48 19.60
C ILE A 157 -7.03 17.94 19.38
N VAL A 158 -8.29 18.18 18.95
CA VAL A 158 -8.81 19.54 18.75
C VAL A 158 -8.73 20.37 20.02
N SER A 159 -9.29 19.87 21.14
CA SER A 159 -9.24 20.58 22.43
C SER A 159 -7.81 20.87 22.89
N ARG A 160 -6.86 19.95 22.67
CA ARG A 160 -5.46 20.14 23.06
C ARG A 160 -4.79 21.22 22.23
N ARG A 161 -4.99 21.22 20.89
CA ARG A 161 -4.36 22.23 20.03
C ARG A 161 -4.90 23.64 20.29
N GLU A 162 -6.21 23.75 20.61
CA GLU A 162 -6.85 25.03 20.99
C GLU A 162 -6.32 25.54 22.33
N ALA A 163 -6.08 24.66 23.30
CA ALA A 163 -5.64 25.05 24.63
C ALA A 163 -4.13 25.26 24.77
N LYS A 164 -3.30 24.56 23.98
CA LYS A 164 -1.83 24.50 24.14
C LYS A 164 -1.04 24.76 22.86
N GLY A 165 -1.71 25.17 21.79
CA GLY A 165 -1.08 25.36 20.48
C GLY A 165 -0.94 24.09 19.65
N PRO A 166 -0.38 24.20 18.43
CA PRO A 166 -0.30 23.10 17.47
C PRO A 166 0.55 21.92 17.94
N PHE A 167 0.43 20.81 17.22
CA PHE A 167 1.37 19.69 17.31
C PHE A 167 2.47 19.87 16.26
N ASP A 168 3.71 19.97 16.68
CA ASP A 168 4.85 20.27 15.80
C ASP A 168 5.62 19.00 15.40
N THR A 169 5.67 17.99 16.28
CA THR A 169 6.49 16.79 16.07
C THR A 169 5.71 15.48 16.21
N THR A 170 6.26 14.43 15.62
CA THR A 170 5.73 13.06 15.76
C THR A 170 5.67 12.62 17.21
N ALA A 171 6.70 12.97 18.00
CA ALA A 171 6.76 12.64 19.43
C ALA A 171 5.64 13.35 20.20
N SER A 172 5.44 14.66 19.99
CA SER A 172 4.42 15.44 20.70
C SER A 172 2.99 14.85 20.50
N LEU A 173 2.67 14.43 19.29
CA LEU A 173 1.39 13.79 18.97
C LEU A 173 1.30 12.37 19.58
N ALA A 174 2.36 11.57 19.46
CA ALA A 174 2.36 10.20 19.95
C ALA A 174 2.25 10.12 21.47
N ASP A 175 2.97 10.99 22.19
CA ASP A 175 2.92 11.09 23.64
C ASP A 175 1.54 11.55 24.13
N PHE A 176 0.94 12.52 23.46
CA PHE A 176 -0.42 12.96 23.76
C PHE A 176 -1.42 11.81 23.62
N ILE A 177 -1.38 11.06 22.48
CA ILE A 177 -2.27 9.92 22.28
C ILE A 177 -2.02 8.84 23.32
N SER A 178 -0.77 8.59 23.70
CA SER A 178 -0.40 7.61 24.72
C SER A 178 -0.93 7.99 26.10
N SER A 179 -0.85 9.26 26.48
CA SER A 179 -1.41 9.77 27.73
C SER A 179 -2.93 9.65 27.76
N LEU A 180 -3.60 9.89 26.63
CA LEU A 180 -5.06 9.81 26.50
C LEU A 180 -5.59 8.36 26.60
N LYS A 181 -4.91 7.41 25.93
CA LYS A 181 -5.39 6.02 25.79
C LYS A 181 -4.87 5.07 26.86
N GLY A 182 -3.72 5.41 27.44
CA GLY A 182 -2.95 4.48 28.25
C GLY A 182 -2.32 3.36 27.41
N ARG A 183 -1.32 2.67 27.95
CA ARG A 183 -0.64 1.56 27.27
C ARG A 183 -1.41 0.26 27.52
N ARG A 184 -2.11 -0.24 26.50
CA ARG A 184 -2.83 -1.52 26.53
C ARG A 184 -2.36 -2.40 25.37
N GLY A 185 -1.75 -3.55 25.68
CA GLY A 185 -1.27 -4.53 24.71
C GLY A 185 0.10 -4.22 24.09
N ALA A 186 0.50 -5.02 23.11
CA ALA A 186 1.82 -4.96 22.48
C ALA A 186 1.98 -3.83 21.47
N ARG A 187 0.87 -3.33 20.90
CA ARG A 187 0.91 -2.26 19.88
C ARG A 187 0.88 -0.89 20.54
N HIS A 188 1.75 0.02 20.06
CA HIS A 188 1.78 1.40 20.59
C HIS A 188 0.44 2.11 20.37
N PRO A 189 -0.09 2.88 21.36
CA PRO A 189 -1.40 3.53 21.28
C PRO A 189 -1.60 4.45 20.07
N ALA A 190 -0.54 5.11 19.60
CA ALA A 190 -0.57 6.04 18.47
C ALA A 190 -0.55 5.34 17.09
N THR A 191 -0.22 4.04 17.00
CA THR A 191 -0.01 3.35 15.70
C THR A 191 -1.17 3.54 14.73
N ARG A 192 -2.42 3.39 15.17
CA ARG A 192 -3.61 3.51 14.32
C ARG A 192 -3.85 4.93 13.84
N VAL A 193 -3.58 5.91 14.68
CA VAL A 193 -3.70 7.33 14.34
C VAL A 193 -2.65 7.73 13.30
N PHE A 194 -1.40 7.28 13.48
CA PHE A 194 -0.32 7.51 12.52
C PHE A 194 -0.59 6.82 11.18
N GLN A 195 -1.10 5.59 11.19
CA GLN A 195 -1.57 4.92 9.98
C GLN A 195 -2.65 5.73 9.27
N ALA A 196 -3.65 6.21 9.99
CA ALA A 196 -4.74 7.00 9.42
C ALA A 196 -4.27 8.32 8.81
N LEU A 197 -3.39 9.04 9.51
CA LEU A 197 -2.78 10.28 9.00
C LEU A 197 -1.98 10.02 7.71
N ARG A 198 -1.11 9.00 7.72
CA ARG A 198 -0.32 8.62 6.55
C ARG A 198 -1.21 8.33 5.33
N MET A 199 -2.25 7.52 5.54
CA MET A 199 -3.18 7.15 4.47
C MET A 199 -3.95 8.36 3.95
N ALA A 200 -4.34 9.30 4.82
CA ALA A 200 -5.02 10.53 4.43
C ALA A 200 -4.09 11.49 3.68
N VAL A 201 -2.87 11.74 4.20
CA VAL A 201 -1.86 12.60 3.56
C VAL A 201 -1.56 12.16 2.14
N ASN A 202 -1.52 10.84 1.91
CA ASN A 202 -1.08 10.27 0.64
C ASN A 202 -2.22 9.80 -0.27
N ASP A 203 -3.49 9.99 0.10
CA ASP A 203 -4.65 9.45 -0.62
C ASP A 203 -4.49 7.95 -0.96
N GLU A 204 -3.95 7.15 -0.02
CA GLU A 204 -3.55 5.77 -0.32
C GLU A 204 -4.71 4.90 -0.82
N THR A 205 -5.93 5.13 -0.33
CA THR A 205 -7.12 4.37 -0.76
C THR A 205 -7.59 4.77 -2.14
N GLY A 206 -7.66 6.06 -2.44
CA GLY A 206 -8.07 6.54 -3.77
C GLY A 206 -7.04 6.17 -4.84
N GLU A 207 -5.75 6.30 -4.52
CA GLU A 207 -4.67 5.85 -5.41
C GLU A 207 -4.75 4.34 -5.68
N LEU A 208 -4.99 3.52 -4.64
CA LEU A 208 -5.14 2.08 -4.79
C LEU A 208 -6.33 1.72 -5.70
N GLU A 209 -7.48 2.34 -5.51
CA GLU A 209 -8.66 2.07 -6.34
C GLU A 209 -8.42 2.44 -7.81
N ARG A 210 -7.77 3.58 -8.08
CA ARG A 210 -7.36 3.98 -9.44
C ARG A 210 -6.37 2.98 -10.03
N ALA A 211 -5.36 2.55 -9.26
CA ALA A 211 -4.35 1.60 -9.69
C ALA A 211 -4.93 0.22 -10.01
N LEU A 212 -5.83 -0.28 -9.17
CA LEU A 212 -6.49 -1.56 -9.41
C LEU A 212 -7.29 -1.53 -10.72
N ALA A 213 -8.04 -0.46 -10.96
CA ALA A 213 -8.79 -0.31 -12.21
C ALA A 213 -7.86 -0.16 -13.44
N ALA A 214 -6.82 0.66 -13.33
CA ALA A 214 -5.83 0.86 -14.39
C ALA A 214 -5.07 -0.44 -14.72
N GLY A 215 -4.61 -1.16 -13.71
CA GLY A 215 -3.90 -2.42 -13.86
C GLY A 215 -4.74 -3.48 -14.57
N MET A 216 -6.01 -3.64 -14.20
CA MET A 216 -6.92 -4.58 -14.89
C MET A 216 -7.16 -4.22 -16.36
N ARG A 217 -7.19 -2.93 -16.72
CA ARG A 217 -7.30 -2.53 -18.13
C ARG A 217 -6.05 -2.85 -18.92
N LEU A 218 -4.87 -2.61 -18.32
CA LEU A 218 -3.57 -2.83 -18.96
C LEU A 218 -3.19 -4.30 -19.15
N LEU A 219 -3.68 -5.20 -18.30
CA LEU A 219 -3.33 -6.62 -18.41
C LEU A 219 -3.78 -7.18 -19.75
N ALA A 220 -2.88 -7.90 -20.42
CA ALA A 220 -3.23 -8.80 -21.51
C ALA A 220 -4.05 -10.00 -20.98
N PRO A 221 -4.83 -10.70 -21.83
CA PRO A 221 -5.36 -12.02 -21.47
C PRO A 221 -4.22 -12.96 -21.02
N GLY A 222 -4.42 -13.67 -19.89
CA GLY A 222 -3.38 -14.47 -19.22
C GLY A 222 -2.33 -13.66 -18.47
N GLY A 223 -2.43 -12.33 -18.44
CA GLY A 223 -1.60 -11.45 -17.61
C GLY A 223 -2.02 -11.49 -16.14
N ARG A 224 -1.08 -11.27 -15.22
CA ARG A 224 -1.30 -11.42 -13.78
C ARG A 224 -1.14 -10.15 -12.98
N PHE A 225 -2.04 -9.95 -12.03
CA PHE A 225 -2.00 -8.83 -11.10
C PHE A 225 -1.72 -9.34 -9.69
N ALA A 226 -0.57 -8.97 -9.13
CA ALA A 226 -0.14 -9.29 -7.79
C ALA A 226 -0.14 -8.03 -6.91
N VAL A 227 -0.72 -8.12 -5.71
CA VAL A 227 -0.77 -7.02 -4.75
C VAL A 227 -0.38 -7.53 -3.36
N ILE A 228 0.62 -6.89 -2.76
CA ILE A 228 1.00 -7.06 -1.36
C ILE A 228 0.41 -5.90 -0.56
N SER A 229 -0.27 -6.21 0.53
CA SER A 229 -0.84 -5.23 1.47
C SER A 229 -0.43 -5.55 2.89
N PHE A 230 -0.28 -4.54 3.73
CA PHE A 230 0.16 -4.67 5.13
C PHE A 230 -0.96 -4.33 6.13
N GLU A 231 -1.89 -3.49 5.73
CA GLU A 231 -3.03 -3.06 6.54
C GLU A 231 -4.33 -3.75 6.13
N SER A 232 -5.23 -3.92 7.11
CA SER A 232 -6.55 -4.52 6.88
C SER A 232 -7.43 -3.72 5.93
N VAL A 233 -7.27 -2.40 5.90
CA VAL A 233 -8.05 -1.51 5.02
C VAL A 233 -7.69 -1.75 3.57
N THR A 234 -6.41 -1.70 3.23
CA THR A 234 -5.93 -1.93 1.85
C THR A 234 -6.17 -3.37 1.40
N ASP A 235 -5.93 -4.38 2.26
CA ASP A 235 -6.26 -5.78 1.97
C ASP A 235 -7.75 -5.98 1.65
N ARG A 236 -8.63 -5.27 2.35
CA ARG A 236 -10.08 -5.33 2.13
C ARG A 236 -10.48 -4.77 0.77
N ILE A 237 -9.88 -3.65 0.34
CA ILE A 237 -10.10 -3.04 -0.98
C ILE A 237 -9.66 -4.02 -2.07
N VAL A 238 -8.43 -4.53 -2.00
CA VAL A 238 -7.89 -5.50 -2.97
C VAL A 238 -8.76 -6.76 -3.03
N LYS A 239 -9.10 -7.33 -1.88
CA LYS A 239 -9.96 -8.52 -1.80
C LYS A 239 -11.31 -8.30 -2.48
N ARG A 240 -11.96 -7.17 -2.23
CA ARG A 240 -13.28 -6.85 -2.82
C ARG A 240 -13.16 -6.65 -4.33
N PHE A 241 -12.15 -5.91 -4.77
CA PHE A 241 -11.91 -5.67 -6.19
C PHE A 241 -11.63 -6.97 -6.95
N PHE A 242 -10.73 -7.82 -6.45
CA PHE A 242 -10.42 -9.10 -7.08
C PHE A 242 -11.63 -10.05 -7.07
N ALA A 243 -12.38 -10.12 -5.97
CA ALA A 243 -13.59 -10.95 -5.89
C ALA A 243 -14.65 -10.52 -6.91
N ALA A 244 -14.80 -9.22 -7.16
CA ALA A 244 -15.74 -8.71 -8.16
C ALA A 244 -15.35 -9.11 -9.60
N HIS A 245 -14.04 -9.26 -9.89
CA HIS A 245 -13.54 -9.66 -11.20
C HIS A 245 -13.50 -11.19 -11.39
N VAL A 246 -13.27 -11.95 -10.32
CA VAL A 246 -13.26 -13.42 -10.35
C VAL A 246 -14.69 -13.98 -10.38
N GLY A 247 -15.64 -13.23 -9.82
CA GLY A 247 -17.04 -13.64 -9.72
C GLY A 247 -17.26 -14.76 -8.70
N ARG A 248 -18.47 -15.30 -8.68
CA ARG A 248 -18.88 -16.30 -7.71
C ARG A 248 -19.88 -17.31 -8.28
N MET A 249 -19.58 -18.59 -8.11
CA MET A 249 -20.56 -19.65 -8.29
C MET A 249 -21.48 -19.70 -7.05
N VAL A 250 -22.77 -19.73 -7.27
CA VAL A 250 -23.79 -19.86 -6.22
C VAL A 250 -24.48 -21.23 -6.36
N SER A 251 -24.57 -21.96 -5.26
CA SER A 251 -25.28 -23.24 -5.23
C SER A 251 -26.78 -23.01 -5.35
N LEU A 252 -27.44 -23.77 -6.21
CA LEU A 252 -28.90 -23.76 -6.39
C LEU A 252 -29.62 -24.68 -5.38
N GLN A 253 -30.82 -24.29 -4.93
CA GLN A 253 -31.63 -25.09 -3.99
C GLN A 253 -32.01 -26.45 -4.53
N GLY A 254 -32.00 -26.66 -5.86
CA GLY A 254 -32.30 -27.92 -6.53
C GLY A 254 -31.10 -28.80 -6.88
N GLY A 255 -29.90 -28.43 -6.39
CA GLY A 255 -28.63 -29.04 -6.81
C GLY A 255 -28.01 -28.34 -8.02
N GLY A 256 -26.68 -28.42 -8.14
CA GLY A 256 -25.92 -27.71 -9.15
C GLY A 256 -25.45 -26.32 -8.68
N CYS A 257 -24.70 -25.64 -9.52
CA CYS A 257 -24.18 -24.27 -9.26
C CYS A 257 -24.45 -23.40 -10.49
N GLU A 258 -24.83 -22.17 -10.25
CA GLU A 258 -25.00 -21.14 -11.28
C GLU A 258 -24.04 -19.99 -11.05
N TRP A 259 -23.59 -19.37 -12.13
CA TRP A 259 -22.78 -18.17 -12.07
C TRP A 259 -23.63 -16.99 -11.59
N SER A 260 -23.15 -16.28 -10.58
CA SER A 260 -23.81 -15.06 -10.07
C SER A 260 -23.04 -13.82 -10.50
N GLY A 261 -23.67 -12.96 -11.29
CA GLY A 261 -23.13 -11.69 -11.76
C GLY A 261 -22.66 -11.72 -13.22
N GLU A 262 -21.83 -10.72 -13.59
CA GLU A 262 -21.20 -10.67 -14.90
C GLU A 262 -20.23 -11.84 -15.10
N PRO A 263 -19.95 -12.24 -16.38
CA PRO A 263 -18.92 -13.24 -16.67
C PRO A 263 -17.60 -12.87 -16.01
N PRO A 264 -16.82 -13.86 -15.51
CA PRO A 264 -15.55 -13.59 -14.86
C PRO A 264 -14.59 -12.92 -15.84
N ARG A 265 -13.95 -11.84 -15.38
CA ARG A 265 -12.89 -11.15 -16.10
C ARG A 265 -11.50 -11.58 -15.65
N ALA A 266 -11.45 -12.39 -14.60
CA ALA A 266 -10.23 -12.94 -14.04
C ALA A 266 -10.47 -14.27 -13.32
N VAL A 267 -9.41 -15.03 -13.11
CA VAL A 267 -9.39 -16.22 -12.25
C VAL A 267 -8.43 -15.99 -11.09
N ALA A 268 -8.72 -16.60 -9.93
CA ALA A 268 -7.84 -16.51 -8.78
C ALA A 268 -6.58 -17.35 -9.00
N VAL A 269 -5.40 -16.76 -8.85
CA VAL A 269 -4.11 -17.45 -8.94
C VAL A 269 -3.85 -18.26 -7.66
N MET A 270 -4.42 -17.84 -6.53
CA MET A 270 -4.22 -18.46 -5.24
C MET A 270 -5.50 -18.48 -4.40
N ARG A 271 -5.64 -19.45 -3.50
CA ARG A 271 -6.76 -19.50 -2.55
C ARG A 271 -6.50 -18.53 -1.40
N GLY A 272 -7.24 -17.41 -1.38
CA GLY A 272 -7.13 -16.43 -0.31
C GLY A 272 -5.88 -15.55 -0.44
N ALA A 273 -5.25 -15.21 0.68
CA ALA A 273 -4.02 -14.45 0.74
C ALA A 273 -2.86 -15.32 1.21
N VAL A 274 -1.73 -15.21 0.55
CA VAL A 274 -0.45 -15.81 1.01
C VAL A 274 0.19 -14.85 2.01
N LYS A 275 0.73 -15.40 3.09
CA LYS A 275 1.42 -14.66 4.16
C LYS A 275 2.88 -15.09 4.23
N PRO A 276 3.77 -14.24 4.77
CA PRO A 276 5.17 -14.61 5.00
C PRO A 276 5.28 -15.84 5.90
N GLY A 277 6.25 -16.68 5.61
CA GLY A 277 6.64 -17.79 6.46
C GLY A 277 7.21 -17.33 7.80
N GLU A 278 7.41 -18.28 8.72
CA GLU A 278 7.97 -17.98 10.05
C GLU A 278 9.41 -17.47 9.94
N GLU A 279 10.23 -18.02 9.08
CA GLU A 279 11.61 -17.59 8.85
C GLU A 279 11.69 -16.14 8.35
N GLU A 280 10.88 -15.80 7.34
CA GLU A 280 10.82 -14.42 6.82
C GLU A 280 10.30 -13.45 7.89
N SER A 281 9.25 -13.83 8.64
CA SER A 281 8.69 -13.02 9.71
C SER A 281 9.66 -12.81 10.87
N ALA A 282 10.56 -13.76 11.13
CA ALA A 282 11.62 -13.65 12.13
C ALA A 282 12.77 -12.75 11.65
N ALA A 283 13.19 -12.91 10.39
CA ALA A 283 14.25 -12.11 9.78
C ALA A 283 13.81 -10.67 9.47
N ASN A 284 12.54 -10.48 9.08
CA ASN A 284 11.95 -9.18 8.76
C ASN A 284 10.62 -8.98 9.51
N PRO A 285 10.64 -8.41 10.74
CA PRO A 285 9.41 -8.14 11.49
C PRO A 285 8.37 -7.26 10.76
N ARG A 286 8.80 -6.44 9.79
CA ARG A 286 7.92 -5.61 8.95
C ARG A 286 7.07 -6.46 8.00
N ALA A 287 7.53 -7.64 7.59
CA ALA A 287 6.79 -8.56 6.74
C ALA A 287 5.60 -9.23 7.44
N ARG A 288 5.60 -9.31 8.77
CA ARG A 288 4.64 -10.11 9.57
C ARG A 288 3.16 -9.88 9.23
N SER A 289 2.78 -8.67 8.82
CA SER A 289 1.40 -8.32 8.46
C SER A 289 1.12 -8.41 6.96
N ALA A 290 2.11 -8.71 6.15
CA ALA A 290 1.98 -8.76 4.70
C ALA A 290 1.00 -9.84 4.24
N LYS A 291 0.26 -9.52 3.18
CA LYS A 291 -0.69 -10.42 2.52
C LYS A 291 -0.59 -10.22 1.02
N LEU A 292 -0.16 -11.24 0.32
CA LEU A 292 -0.13 -11.28 -1.14
C LEU A 292 -1.45 -11.85 -1.66
N ARG A 293 -2.04 -11.16 -2.65
CA ARG A 293 -3.17 -11.66 -3.45
C ARG A 293 -2.81 -11.53 -4.92
N ALA A 294 -3.28 -12.47 -5.74
CA ALA A 294 -3.09 -12.38 -7.19
C ALA A 294 -4.28 -12.97 -7.95
N ILE A 295 -4.54 -12.37 -9.12
CA ILE A 295 -5.51 -12.84 -10.13
C ILE A 295 -4.84 -12.87 -11.49
N GLU A 296 -5.39 -13.68 -12.39
CA GLU A 296 -5.02 -13.76 -13.81
C GLU A 296 -6.21 -13.31 -14.65
N LYS A 297 -6.00 -12.39 -15.59
CA LYS A 297 -7.03 -11.90 -16.52
C LYS A 297 -7.40 -12.99 -17.53
N VAL A 298 -8.67 -13.25 -17.73
CA VAL A 298 -9.18 -14.16 -18.78
C VAL A 298 -9.36 -13.44 -20.09
#